data_29e9170937e2608039078d47e1e5521a
#
_entry.id   29e9170937e2608039078d47e1e5521a
#
_cell.length_a   1.000
_cell.length_b   1.000
_cell.length_c   1.000
_cell.angle_alpha   90.00
_cell.angle_beta   90.00
_cell.angle_gamma   90.00
#
_symmetry.space_group_name_H-M   'P 1'
#
loop_
_entity.id
_entity.type
_entity.pdbx_description
1 polymer ?
#
loop_
_entity_poly.entity_id
_entity_poly.type
_entity_poly.pdbx_seq_one_letter_code
_entity_poly.pdbx_strand_id
1 'polypeptide(L)'
;IYTEFTGGAMITLSYQGEISTSEVQKTASTALENNGLTLQTGENVATGEQTLKISMPGNETVTTDQVENLLTSLNEQYPDNAFAQLSLSNVSAAMGTKFLQKSLVAVVFSLLLILLYIGFRFKKIGGLTGGLMAVLALLNDLMVVFGTFVLLRTPLDGNFIAAMLTILGYSINDTVVVYDRIRENRALMGKKTPFEELVNHSVNQSARRTIIT
;
A
#
# COMPACT_ATOMS: atom_id res chain seq x y z
N ILE A 1 4.56 8.70 8.52
CA ILE A 1 4.73 7.27 8.88
C ILE A 1 3.74 6.98 9.99
N TYR A 2 2.91 5.97 9.78
CA TYR A 2 1.74 5.69 10.63
C TYR A 2 2.05 4.85 11.86
N THR A 3 1.11 4.85 12.81
CA THR A 3 1.17 4.10 14.08
C THR A 3 1.48 2.62 13.91
N GLU A 4 1.09 2.00 12.80
CA GLU A 4 1.40 0.60 12.50
C GLU A 4 2.89 0.32 12.36
N PHE A 5 3.70 1.32 11.94
CA PHE A 5 5.14 1.18 11.76
C PHE A 5 5.96 1.82 12.88
N THR A 6 5.43 2.86 13.53
CA THR A 6 6.14 3.59 14.58
C THR A 6 5.65 3.26 15.98
N GLY A 7 4.53 2.56 16.11
CA GLY A 7 3.78 2.41 17.33
C GLY A 7 2.85 3.59 17.57
N GLY A 8 2.00 3.49 18.59
CA GLY A 8 1.03 4.48 18.99
C GLY A 8 -0.38 3.91 19.14
N ALA A 9 -1.37 4.77 19.25
CA ALA A 9 -2.78 4.41 19.34
C ALA A 9 -3.54 4.77 18.07
N MET A 10 -4.54 3.96 17.74
CA MET A 10 -5.47 4.19 16.65
C MET A 10 -6.89 3.96 17.15
N ILE A 11 -7.72 4.99 17.05
CA ILE A 11 -9.14 4.96 17.38
C ILE A 11 -9.92 5.03 16.07
N THR A 12 -10.85 4.13 15.86
CA THR A 12 -11.80 4.20 14.74
C THR A 12 -13.20 4.44 15.29
N LEU A 13 -13.80 5.52 14.84
CA LEU A 13 -15.17 5.91 15.19
C LEU A 13 -16.06 5.80 13.97
N SER A 14 -17.35 5.47 14.15
CA SER A 14 -18.39 5.74 13.16
C SER A 14 -19.00 7.10 13.43
N TYR A 15 -19.51 7.74 12.38
CA TYR A 15 -20.26 8.99 12.49
C TYR A 15 -21.27 9.11 11.36
N GLN A 16 -22.20 10.06 11.48
CA GLN A 16 -23.22 10.35 10.47
C GLN A 16 -23.12 11.80 10.00
N GLY A 17 -23.51 12.05 8.75
CA GLY A 17 -23.53 13.41 8.19
C GLY A 17 -22.15 13.95 7.79
N GLU A 18 -22.05 15.25 7.60
CA GLU A 18 -20.79 15.92 7.25
C GLU A 18 -20.07 16.42 8.50
N ILE A 19 -18.75 16.27 8.52
CA ILE A 19 -17.89 16.76 9.60
C ILE A 19 -16.77 17.65 9.05
N SER A 20 -16.42 18.69 9.80
CA SER A 20 -15.21 19.49 9.57
C SER A 20 -14.03 18.79 10.22
N THR A 21 -13.19 18.14 9.44
CA THR A 21 -12.01 17.40 9.96
C THR A 21 -11.10 18.30 10.80
N SER A 22 -10.96 19.59 10.45
CA SER A 22 -10.11 20.54 11.19
C SER A 22 -10.68 20.90 12.57
N GLU A 23 -11.99 20.99 12.72
CA GLU A 23 -12.65 21.29 13.99
C GLU A 23 -12.66 20.05 14.88
N VAL A 24 -13.03 18.90 14.32
CA VAL A 24 -12.97 17.61 15.03
C VAL A 24 -11.55 17.31 15.51
N GLN A 25 -10.52 17.68 14.73
CA GLN A 25 -9.12 17.52 15.14
C GLN A 25 -8.79 18.37 16.38
N LYS A 26 -9.27 19.59 16.46
CA LYS A 26 -9.06 20.44 17.63
C LYS A 26 -9.70 19.86 18.89
N THR A 27 -10.97 19.43 18.76
CA THR A 27 -11.70 18.79 19.87
C THR A 27 -11.00 17.51 20.33
N ALA A 28 -10.61 16.65 19.39
CA ALA A 28 -9.88 15.43 19.70
C ALA A 28 -8.51 15.70 20.33
N SER A 29 -7.78 16.72 19.85
CA SER A 29 -6.49 17.11 20.43
C SER A 29 -6.62 17.57 21.87
N THR A 30 -7.70 18.28 22.19
CA THR A 30 -7.98 18.75 23.56
C THR A 30 -8.40 17.58 24.46
N ALA A 31 -9.29 16.70 23.98
CA ALA A 31 -9.81 15.57 24.75
C ALA A 31 -8.73 14.51 25.05
N LEU A 32 -7.78 14.31 24.12
CA LEU A 32 -6.69 13.33 24.24
C LEU A 32 -5.37 13.95 24.71
N GLU A 33 -5.35 15.25 24.99
CA GLU A 33 -4.15 16.02 25.41
C GLU A 33 -2.95 15.83 24.48
N ASN A 34 -3.21 15.60 23.17
CA ASN A 34 -2.19 15.31 22.19
C ASN A 34 -2.37 16.15 20.92
N ASN A 35 -1.36 16.95 20.57
CA ASN A 35 -1.36 17.82 19.39
C ASN A 35 -0.86 17.14 18.10
N GLY A 36 -0.36 15.90 18.20
CA GLY A 36 0.21 15.15 17.08
C GLY A 36 -0.80 14.22 16.37
N LEU A 37 -2.10 14.44 16.55
CA LEU A 37 -3.15 13.61 15.96
C LEU A 37 -3.23 13.78 14.46
N THR A 38 -3.46 12.66 13.77
CA THR A 38 -3.83 12.64 12.36
C THR A 38 -5.21 12.03 12.21
N LEU A 39 -6.11 12.77 11.55
CA LEU A 39 -7.48 12.34 11.29
C LEU A 39 -7.63 11.93 9.82
N GLN A 40 -8.39 10.88 9.59
CA GLN A 40 -8.79 10.41 8.27
C GLN A 40 -10.24 10.01 8.28
N THR A 41 -10.98 10.51 7.30
CA THR A 41 -12.34 10.07 7.01
C THR A 41 -12.32 8.96 5.97
N GLY A 42 -13.22 8.02 6.10
CA GLY A 42 -13.40 6.93 5.16
C GLY A 42 -14.83 6.43 5.20
N GLU A 43 -15.13 5.45 4.38
CA GLU A 43 -16.41 4.75 4.37
C GLU A 43 -16.16 3.26 4.51
N ASN A 44 -16.94 2.61 5.35
CA ASN A 44 -16.92 1.16 5.44
C ASN A 44 -17.66 0.58 4.24
N VAL A 45 -16.91 -0.01 3.31
CA VAL A 45 -17.45 -0.56 2.05
C VAL A 45 -18.53 -1.63 2.26
N ALA A 46 -18.52 -2.32 3.40
CA ALA A 46 -19.48 -3.37 3.70
C ALA A 46 -20.80 -2.85 4.29
N THR A 47 -20.74 -1.79 5.10
CA THR A 47 -21.93 -1.24 5.79
C THR A 47 -22.39 0.10 5.24
N GLY A 48 -21.56 0.79 4.43
CA GLY A 48 -21.83 2.15 3.96
C GLY A 48 -21.70 3.22 5.06
N GLU A 49 -21.24 2.85 6.26
CA GLU A 49 -21.07 3.76 7.39
C GLU A 49 -19.84 4.63 7.21
N GLN A 50 -19.99 5.92 7.50
CA GLN A 50 -18.85 6.83 7.51
C GLN A 50 -17.97 6.55 8.74
N THR A 51 -16.66 6.53 8.53
CA THR A 51 -15.67 6.23 9.57
C THR A 51 -14.65 7.35 9.71
N LEU A 52 -14.30 7.65 10.96
CA LEU A 52 -13.25 8.57 11.35
C LEU A 52 -12.14 7.79 12.04
N LYS A 53 -10.96 7.79 11.44
CA LYS A 53 -9.77 7.17 12.01
C LYS A 53 -8.88 8.24 12.63
N ILE A 54 -8.64 8.16 13.93
CA ILE A 54 -7.76 9.04 14.69
C ILE A 54 -6.50 8.28 15.02
N SER A 55 -5.36 8.75 14.55
CA SER A 55 -4.06 8.10 14.74
C SER A 55 -3.14 8.99 15.58
N MET A 56 -2.55 8.40 16.60
CA MET A 56 -1.57 9.02 17.52
C MET A 56 -0.24 8.27 17.37
N PRO A 57 0.70 8.75 16.55
CA PRO A 57 2.01 8.11 16.41
C PRO A 57 2.86 8.31 17.67
N GLY A 58 3.63 7.30 18.05
CA GLY A 58 4.54 7.36 19.18
C GLY A 58 4.39 6.19 20.16
N ASN A 59 4.81 6.41 21.41
CA ASN A 59 4.74 5.39 22.46
C ASN A 59 3.50 5.52 23.34
N GLU A 60 2.60 6.43 23.03
CA GLU A 60 1.43 6.71 23.83
C GLU A 60 0.35 5.63 23.56
N THR A 61 -0.20 5.12 24.65
CA THR A 61 -1.37 4.22 24.62
C THR A 61 -2.58 5.03 25.05
N VAL A 62 -3.72 4.78 24.41
CA VAL A 62 -4.99 5.38 24.81
C VAL A 62 -5.76 4.38 25.65
N THR A 63 -6.27 4.83 26.79
CA THR A 63 -7.13 4.06 27.67
C THR A 63 -8.59 4.14 27.26
N THR A 64 -9.41 3.21 27.73
CA THR A 64 -10.86 3.23 27.47
C THR A 64 -11.51 4.52 28.00
N ASP A 65 -11.09 4.99 29.18
CA ASP A 65 -11.61 6.21 29.79
C ASP A 65 -11.33 7.45 28.92
N GLN A 66 -10.15 7.52 28.31
CA GLN A 66 -9.81 8.59 27.37
C GLN A 66 -10.67 8.55 26.09
N VAL A 67 -11.02 7.35 25.62
CA VAL A 67 -11.94 7.20 24.46
C VAL A 67 -13.35 7.62 24.85
N GLU A 68 -13.84 7.29 26.04
CA GLU A 68 -15.14 7.73 26.52
C GLU A 68 -15.20 9.25 26.67
N ASN A 69 -14.16 9.88 27.22
CA ASN A 69 -14.05 11.34 27.29
C ASN A 69 -14.04 12.00 25.91
N LEU A 70 -13.32 11.41 24.94
CA LEU A 70 -13.31 11.84 23.56
C LEU A 70 -14.71 11.77 22.95
N LEU A 71 -15.40 10.62 23.09
CA LEU A 71 -16.75 10.44 22.57
C LEU A 71 -17.75 11.42 23.19
N THR A 72 -17.67 11.63 24.51
CA THR A 72 -18.51 12.59 25.21
C THR A 72 -18.31 13.99 24.65
N SER A 73 -17.05 14.45 24.52
CA SER A 73 -16.72 15.76 23.98
C SER A 73 -17.16 15.94 22.53
N LEU A 74 -17.01 14.90 21.69
CA LEU A 74 -17.44 14.94 20.30
C LEU A 74 -18.98 14.96 20.17
N ASN A 75 -19.70 14.14 20.93
CA ASN A 75 -21.16 14.09 20.88
C ASN A 75 -21.81 15.31 21.52
N GLU A 76 -21.18 15.96 22.51
CA GLU A 76 -21.64 17.24 23.07
C GLU A 76 -21.48 18.37 22.05
N GLN A 77 -20.37 18.40 21.32
CA GLN A 77 -20.10 19.46 20.35
C GLN A 77 -20.79 19.24 19.00
N TYR A 78 -21.02 17.98 18.64
CA TYR A 78 -21.61 17.57 17.35
C TYR A 78 -22.74 16.55 17.57
N PRO A 79 -23.87 16.92 18.17
CA PRO A 79 -24.93 15.99 18.56
C PRO A 79 -25.60 15.29 17.36
N ASP A 80 -25.60 15.93 16.19
CA ASP A 80 -26.22 15.39 14.97
C ASP A 80 -25.35 14.30 14.30
N ASN A 81 -24.08 14.19 14.67
CA ASN A 81 -23.15 13.27 14.01
C ASN A 81 -23.05 11.90 14.68
N ALA A 82 -23.61 11.71 15.87
CA ALA A 82 -23.73 10.43 16.59
C ALA A 82 -22.43 9.59 16.58
N PHE A 83 -21.33 10.13 17.09
CA PHE A 83 -20.05 9.42 17.12
C PHE A 83 -20.13 8.18 18.04
N ALA A 84 -19.69 7.03 17.49
CA ALA A 84 -19.60 5.79 18.24
C ALA A 84 -18.25 5.08 17.99
N GLN A 85 -17.71 4.42 19.01
CA GLN A 85 -16.46 3.67 18.88
C GLN A 85 -16.69 2.36 18.11
N LEU A 86 -15.92 2.18 17.03
CA LEU A 86 -15.85 0.91 16.30
C LEU A 86 -14.67 0.06 16.79
N SER A 87 -13.49 0.68 16.96
CA SER A 87 -12.31 -0.05 17.44
C SER A 87 -11.29 0.86 18.11
N LEU A 88 -10.52 0.28 19.05
CA LEU A 88 -9.34 0.86 19.65
C LEU A 88 -8.18 -0.11 19.49
N SER A 89 -7.08 0.35 18.91
CA SER A 89 -5.86 -0.44 18.71
C SER A 89 -4.65 0.32 19.26
N ASN A 90 -3.99 -0.28 20.23
CA ASN A 90 -2.72 0.20 20.77
C ASN A 90 -1.58 -0.66 20.23
N VAL A 91 -0.66 -0.07 19.47
CA VAL A 91 0.49 -0.74 18.88
C VAL A 91 1.76 -0.25 19.58
N SER A 92 2.52 -1.14 20.20
CA SER A 92 3.80 -0.76 20.78
C SER A 92 4.82 -0.41 19.70
N ALA A 93 5.71 0.55 19.95
CA ALA A 93 6.77 0.93 19.00
C ALA A 93 7.64 -0.26 18.58
N ALA A 94 7.88 -1.20 19.49
CA ALA A 94 8.62 -2.43 19.19
C ALA A 94 7.86 -3.34 18.20
N MET A 95 6.54 -3.37 18.25
CA MET A 95 5.70 -4.10 17.27
C MET A 95 5.72 -3.43 15.91
N GLY A 96 5.56 -2.11 15.86
CA GLY A 96 5.61 -1.33 14.63
C GLY A 96 6.94 -1.52 13.89
N THR A 97 8.06 -1.40 14.59
CA THR A 97 9.40 -1.63 14.02
C THR A 97 9.57 -3.06 13.49
N LYS A 98 9.12 -4.06 14.24
CA LYS A 98 9.16 -5.47 13.80
C LYS A 98 8.28 -5.70 12.57
N PHE A 99 7.12 -5.06 12.49
CA PHE A 99 6.23 -5.16 11.34
C PHE A 99 6.90 -4.56 10.09
N LEU A 100 7.47 -3.37 10.20
CA LEU A 100 8.20 -2.71 9.11
C LEU A 100 9.38 -3.58 8.62
N GLN A 101 10.20 -4.12 9.55
CA GLN A 101 11.31 -4.99 9.19
C GLN A 101 10.84 -6.25 8.44
N LYS A 102 9.80 -6.92 8.95
CA LYS A 102 9.23 -8.11 8.28
C LYS A 102 8.67 -7.80 6.91
N SER A 103 7.98 -6.66 6.76
CA SER A 103 7.45 -6.20 5.46
C SER A 103 8.56 -5.94 4.46
N LEU A 104 9.64 -5.27 4.89
CA LEU A 104 10.80 -5.01 4.03
C LEU A 104 11.49 -6.31 3.59
N VAL A 105 11.69 -7.25 4.53
CA VAL A 105 12.25 -8.56 4.23
C VAL A 105 11.36 -9.30 3.22
N ALA A 106 10.03 -9.26 3.38
CA ALA A 106 9.10 -9.90 2.45
C ALA A 106 9.21 -9.32 1.03
N VAL A 107 9.31 -7.99 0.88
CA VAL A 107 9.48 -7.33 -0.42
C VAL A 107 10.82 -7.74 -1.05
N VAL A 108 11.92 -7.66 -0.32
CA VAL A 108 13.26 -8.06 -0.83
C VAL A 108 13.28 -9.53 -1.23
N PHE A 109 12.69 -10.40 -0.41
CA PHE A 109 12.61 -11.82 -0.70
C PHE A 109 11.76 -12.10 -1.95
N SER A 110 10.64 -11.40 -2.13
CA SER A 110 9.81 -11.50 -3.33
C SER A 110 10.57 -11.09 -4.59
N LEU A 111 11.29 -9.97 -4.57
CA LEU A 111 12.12 -9.52 -5.68
C LEU A 111 13.22 -10.54 -6.03
N LEU A 112 13.83 -11.16 -5.03
CA LEU A 112 14.83 -12.23 -5.20
C LEU A 112 14.23 -13.46 -5.88
N LEU A 113 13.05 -13.90 -5.43
CA LEU A 113 12.33 -15.03 -6.05
C LEU A 113 11.96 -14.72 -7.50
N ILE A 114 11.51 -13.50 -7.80
CA ILE A 114 11.20 -13.04 -9.15
C ILE A 114 12.45 -13.09 -10.03
N LEU A 115 13.58 -12.56 -9.55
CA LEU A 115 14.86 -12.59 -10.25
C LEU A 115 15.29 -14.02 -10.60
N LEU A 116 15.21 -14.92 -9.63
CA LEU A 116 15.54 -16.33 -9.81
C LEU A 116 14.59 -16.99 -10.80
N TYR A 117 13.28 -16.79 -10.64
CA TYR A 117 12.28 -17.34 -11.55
C TYR A 117 12.52 -16.91 -13.00
N ILE A 118 12.67 -15.61 -13.26
CA ILE A 118 12.93 -15.09 -14.61
C ILE A 118 14.27 -15.60 -15.13
N GLY A 119 15.30 -15.57 -14.30
CA GLY A 119 16.64 -16.04 -14.64
C GLY A 119 16.65 -17.51 -15.10
N PHE A 120 15.91 -18.37 -14.43
CA PHE A 120 15.78 -19.79 -14.81
C PHE A 120 14.81 -20.00 -16.00
N ARG A 121 13.66 -19.34 -15.96
CA ARG A 121 12.58 -19.55 -16.94
C ARG A 121 12.95 -19.04 -18.31
N PHE A 122 13.72 -17.96 -18.42
CA PHE A 122 14.04 -17.26 -19.65
C PHE A 122 15.52 -17.31 -20.04
N LYS A 123 16.25 -18.34 -19.63
CA LYS A 123 17.68 -18.54 -19.97
C LYS A 123 18.02 -18.35 -21.45
N LYS A 124 17.09 -18.71 -22.36
CA LYS A 124 17.30 -18.66 -23.81
C LYS A 124 17.24 -17.24 -24.43
N ILE A 125 16.72 -16.25 -23.69
CA ILE A 125 16.51 -14.88 -24.19
C ILE A 125 17.17 -13.80 -23.33
N GLY A 126 18.17 -14.18 -22.52
CA GLY A 126 18.91 -13.25 -21.68
C GLY A 126 18.90 -13.60 -20.19
N GLY A 127 18.11 -14.59 -19.76
CA GLY A 127 18.13 -15.17 -18.42
C GLY A 127 18.29 -14.15 -17.29
N LEU A 128 19.47 -14.11 -16.70
CA LEU A 128 19.75 -13.25 -15.55
C LEU A 128 19.68 -11.75 -15.88
N THR A 129 20.13 -11.34 -17.06
CA THR A 129 20.04 -9.93 -17.50
C THR A 129 18.57 -9.51 -17.65
N GLY A 130 17.74 -10.37 -18.25
CA GLY A 130 16.29 -10.14 -18.33
C GLY A 130 15.66 -10.05 -16.94
N GLY A 131 16.08 -10.90 -16.00
CA GLY A 131 15.63 -10.86 -14.62
C GLY A 131 16.01 -9.55 -13.90
N LEU A 132 17.24 -9.07 -14.10
CA LEU A 132 17.67 -7.78 -13.54
C LEU A 132 16.86 -6.61 -14.09
N MET A 133 16.60 -6.59 -15.41
CA MET A 133 15.77 -5.54 -16.03
C MET A 133 14.33 -5.59 -15.53
N ALA A 134 13.77 -6.77 -15.33
CA ALA A 134 12.43 -6.92 -14.74
C ALA A 134 12.39 -6.40 -13.29
N VAL A 135 13.40 -6.70 -12.48
CA VAL A 135 13.49 -6.17 -11.10
C VAL A 135 13.63 -4.64 -11.10
N LEU A 136 14.40 -4.07 -12.02
CA LEU A 136 14.51 -2.61 -12.15
C LEU A 136 13.17 -1.97 -12.54
N ALA A 137 12.42 -2.59 -13.44
CA ALA A 137 11.07 -2.14 -13.79
C ALA A 137 10.14 -2.19 -12.57
N LEU A 138 10.14 -3.28 -11.82
CA LEU A 138 9.35 -3.42 -10.58
C LEU A 138 9.74 -2.38 -9.52
N LEU A 139 11.03 -2.08 -9.37
CA LEU A 139 11.47 -1.00 -8.45
C LEU A 139 10.96 0.36 -8.90
N ASN A 140 10.94 0.63 -10.21
CA ASN A 140 10.34 1.86 -10.75
C ASN A 140 8.84 1.93 -10.41
N ASP A 141 8.09 0.83 -10.59
CA ASP A 141 6.66 0.78 -10.26
C ASP A 141 6.42 1.04 -8.77
N LEU A 142 7.23 0.44 -7.90
CA LEU A 142 7.17 0.71 -6.45
C LEU A 142 7.47 2.18 -6.12
N MET A 143 8.43 2.81 -6.81
CA MET A 143 8.73 4.24 -6.63
C MET A 143 7.55 5.12 -7.06
N VAL A 144 6.87 4.80 -8.15
CA VAL A 144 5.69 5.52 -8.62
C VAL A 144 4.55 5.40 -7.60
N VAL A 145 4.29 4.20 -7.10
CA VAL A 145 3.27 3.97 -6.06
C VAL A 145 3.59 4.76 -4.79
N PHE A 146 4.83 4.65 -4.31
CA PHE A 146 5.27 5.41 -3.13
C PHE A 146 5.12 6.92 -3.36
N GLY A 147 5.59 7.43 -4.50
CA GLY A 147 5.45 8.83 -4.87
C GLY A 147 3.99 9.29 -4.91
N THR A 148 3.08 8.46 -5.44
CA THR A 148 1.65 8.75 -5.48
C THR A 148 1.07 8.87 -4.06
N PHE A 149 1.39 7.93 -3.16
CA PHE A 149 0.95 8.00 -1.75
C PHE A 149 1.47 9.26 -1.05
N VAL A 150 2.72 9.64 -1.30
CA VAL A 150 3.32 10.86 -0.73
C VAL A 150 2.65 12.12 -1.28
N LEU A 151 2.42 12.20 -2.60
CA LEU A 151 1.79 13.35 -3.26
C LEU A 151 0.34 13.54 -2.79
N LEU A 152 -0.42 12.46 -2.67
CA LEU A 152 -1.80 12.47 -2.20
C LEU A 152 -1.91 12.58 -0.67
N ARG A 153 -0.78 12.60 0.03
CA ARG A 153 -0.72 12.61 1.51
C ARG A 153 -1.51 11.46 2.14
N THR A 154 -1.63 10.35 1.42
CA THR A 154 -2.26 9.14 1.95
C THR A 154 -1.33 8.43 2.94
N PRO A 155 -1.90 7.74 3.93
CA PRO A 155 -1.09 7.08 4.97
C PRO A 155 -0.26 5.94 4.41
N LEU A 156 0.96 5.82 4.91
CA LEU A 156 1.80 4.64 4.71
C LEU A 156 1.49 3.64 5.84
N ASP A 157 0.50 2.80 5.63
CA ASP A 157 -0.02 1.80 6.58
C ASP A 157 0.03 0.39 5.96
N GLY A 158 -0.66 -0.59 6.57
CA GLY A 158 -0.77 -1.94 6.03
C GLY A 158 -1.40 -2.00 4.65
N ASN A 159 -2.33 -1.08 4.32
CA ASN A 159 -2.95 -0.99 2.99
C ASN A 159 -1.94 -0.56 1.93
N PHE A 160 -1.00 0.34 2.28
CA PHE A 160 0.11 0.70 1.40
C PHE A 160 0.96 -0.52 1.05
N ILE A 161 1.31 -1.36 2.04
CA ILE A 161 2.06 -2.61 1.78
C ILE A 161 1.26 -3.57 0.90
N ALA A 162 -0.04 -3.73 1.17
CA ALA A 162 -0.93 -4.56 0.34
C ALA A 162 -1.00 -4.05 -1.10
N ALA A 163 -1.11 -2.74 -1.31
CA ALA A 163 -1.10 -2.12 -2.64
C ALA A 163 0.23 -2.37 -3.36
N MET A 164 1.37 -2.19 -2.69
CA MET A 164 2.70 -2.48 -3.25
C MET A 164 2.81 -3.95 -3.70
N LEU A 165 2.41 -4.90 -2.86
CA LEU A 165 2.47 -6.33 -3.19
C LEU A 165 1.52 -6.68 -4.36
N THR A 166 0.35 -6.07 -4.39
CA THR A 166 -0.62 -6.27 -5.48
C THR A 166 -0.06 -5.76 -6.81
N ILE A 167 0.50 -4.55 -6.84
CA ILE A 167 1.11 -3.97 -8.04
C ILE A 167 2.31 -4.79 -8.50
N LEU A 168 3.16 -5.26 -7.58
CA LEU A 168 4.24 -6.19 -7.93
C LEU A 168 3.70 -7.44 -8.63
N GLY A 169 2.60 -8.01 -8.14
CA GLY A 169 1.97 -9.20 -8.74
C GLY A 169 1.44 -8.94 -10.15
N TYR A 170 0.79 -7.80 -10.39
CA TYR A 170 0.29 -7.43 -11.72
C TYR A 170 1.44 -7.09 -12.68
N SER A 171 2.39 -6.27 -12.27
CA SER A 171 3.51 -5.86 -13.11
C SER A 171 4.39 -7.04 -13.54
N ILE A 172 4.68 -7.97 -12.62
CA ILE A 172 5.43 -9.17 -12.99
C ILE A 172 4.66 -10.07 -13.96
N ASN A 173 3.34 -10.17 -13.81
CA ASN A 173 2.51 -10.95 -14.71
C ASN A 173 2.62 -10.43 -16.16
N ASP A 174 2.53 -9.12 -16.36
CA ASP A 174 2.68 -8.48 -17.68
C ASP A 174 4.09 -8.70 -18.26
N THR A 175 5.11 -8.51 -17.43
CA THR A 175 6.51 -8.76 -17.83
C THR A 175 6.72 -10.20 -18.28
N VAL A 176 6.18 -11.18 -17.56
CA VAL A 176 6.27 -12.62 -17.89
C VAL A 176 5.56 -12.92 -19.21
N VAL A 177 4.40 -12.31 -19.48
CA VAL A 177 3.67 -12.49 -20.74
C VAL A 177 4.51 -12.01 -21.93
N VAL A 178 5.11 -10.84 -21.84
CA VAL A 178 5.99 -10.29 -22.89
C VAL A 178 7.22 -11.18 -23.07
N TYR A 179 7.87 -11.60 -21.99
CA TYR A 179 9.06 -12.46 -22.05
C TYR A 179 8.75 -13.85 -22.62
N ASP A 180 7.59 -14.42 -22.30
CA ASP A 180 7.17 -15.71 -22.86
C ASP A 180 6.93 -15.58 -24.37
N ARG A 181 6.37 -14.47 -24.83
CA ARG A 181 6.21 -14.17 -26.26
C ARG A 181 7.53 -13.97 -26.97
N ILE A 182 8.50 -13.26 -26.37
CA ILE A 182 9.85 -13.14 -26.91
C ILE A 182 10.51 -14.52 -27.04
N ARG A 183 10.36 -15.37 -26.04
CA ARG A 183 10.90 -16.73 -26.06
C ARG A 183 10.29 -17.60 -27.17
N GLU A 184 8.97 -17.52 -27.35
CA GLU A 184 8.24 -18.22 -28.41
C GLU A 184 8.71 -17.73 -29.80
N ASN A 185 8.72 -16.42 -30.02
CA ASN A 185 9.16 -15.83 -31.29
C ASN A 185 10.62 -16.10 -31.56
N ARG A 186 11.50 -16.21 -30.57
CA ARG A 186 12.90 -16.63 -30.76
C ARG A 186 13.00 -18.05 -31.32
N ALA A 187 12.07 -18.93 -30.96
CA ALA A 187 12.04 -20.29 -31.51
C ALA A 187 11.51 -20.30 -32.96
N LEU A 188 10.54 -19.44 -33.29
CA LEU A 188 9.91 -19.37 -34.62
C LEU A 188 10.77 -18.60 -35.64
N MET A 189 11.29 -17.44 -35.28
CA MET A 189 12.06 -16.55 -36.16
C MET A 189 13.53 -16.97 -36.29
N GLY A 190 13.99 -17.84 -35.41
CA GLY A 190 15.35 -18.37 -35.43
C GLY A 190 16.41 -17.48 -34.76
N LYS A 191 17.62 -18.05 -34.60
CA LYS A 191 18.72 -17.43 -33.85
C LYS A 191 19.36 -16.21 -34.57
N LYS A 192 19.19 -16.10 -35.90
CA LYS A 192 19.80 -15.05 -36.69
C LYS A 192 19.04 -13.72 -36.64
N THR A 193 17.77 -13.72 -36.24
CA THR A 193 16.96 -12.51 -36.12
C THR A 193 17.55 -11.56 -35.07
N PRO A 194 17.78 -10.28 -35.41
CA PRO A 194 18.25 -9.29 -34.44
C PRO A 194 17.33 -9.24 -33.21
N PHE A 195 17.94 -9.03 -32.02
CA PHE A 195 17.17 -9.07 -30.77
C PHE A 195 16.14 -7.93 -30.71
N GLU A 196 16.49 -6.76 -31.23
CA GLU A 196 15.60 -5.59 -31.29
C GLU A 196 14.32 -5.88 -32.12
N GLU A 197 14.48 -6.47 -33.31
CA GLU A 197 13.34 -6.86 -34.16
C GLU A 197 12.45 -7.89 -33.47
N LEU A 198 13.07 -8.88 -32.84
CA LEU A 198 12.38 -9.92 -32.09
C LEU A 198 11.54 -9.31 -30.94
N VAL A 199 12.13 -8.40 -30.16
CA VAL A 199 11.46 -7.74 -29.05
C VAL A 199 10.31 -6.87 -29.55
N ASN A 200 10.55 -6.03 -30.56
CA ASN A 200 9.53 -5.15 -31.11
C ASN A 200 8.32 -5.95 -31.66
N HIS A 201 8.58 -7.02 -32.38
CA HIS A 201 7.52 -7.93 -32.87
C HIS A 201 6.72 -8.55 -31.71
N SER A 202 7.41 -9.03 -30.67
CA SER A 202 6.79 -9.68 -29.51
C SER A 202 5.96 -8.72 -28.67
N VAL A 203 6.46 -7.51 -28.44
CA VAL A 203 5.74 -6.46 -27.71
C VAL A 203 4.46 -6.08 -28.45
N ASN A 204 4.52 -5.85 -29.76
CA ASN A 204 3.33 -5.54 -30.55
C ASN A 204 2.27 -6.64 -30.53
N GLN A 205 2.68 -7.91 -30.51
CA GLN A 205 1.76 -9.03 -30.36
C GLN A 205 1.13 -9.13 -28.97
N SER A 206 1.86 -8.73 -27.93
CA SER A 206 1.40 -8.79 -26.53
C SER A 206 0.61 -7.56 -26.13
N ALA A 207 0.79 -6.42 -26.84
CA ALA A 207 0.28 -5.09 -26.44
C ALA A 207 -1.23 -5.08 -26.14
N ARG A 208 -2.03 -5.76 -26.98
CA ARG A 208 -3.48 -5.83 -26.75
C ARG A 208 -3.83 -6.49 -25.40
N ARG A 209 -3.09 -7.54 -25.02
CA ARG A 209 -3.32 -8.23 -23.75
C ARG A 209 -2.88 -7.38 -22.57
N THR A 210 -1.70 -6.77 -22.65
CA THR A 210 -1.15 -5.91 -21.60
C THR A 210 -2.03 -4.66 -21.33
N ILE A 211 -2.70 -4.12 -22.37
CA ILE A 211 -3.59 -2.95 -22.21
C ILE A 211 -4.94 -3.36 -21.61
N ILE A 212 -5.40 -4.59 -21.79
CA ILE A 212 -6.72 -5.04 -21.34
C ILE A 212 -6.67 -5.68 -19.93
N THR A 213 -5.48 -6.13 -19.50
CA THR A 213 -5.27 -6.74 -18.19
C THR A 213 -5.01 -5.69 -17.13
#